data_3ec7d4ad864c355bc21b2a87de6459d1
#
_entry.id   3ec7d4ad864c355bc21b2a87de6459d1
#
_cell.length_a   1.000
_cell.length_b   1.000
_cell.length_c   1.000
_cell.angle_alpha   90.00
_cell.angle_beta   90.00
_cell.angle_gamma   90.00
#
_symmetry.space_group_name_H-M   'P 1'
#
loop_
_entity.id
_entity.type
_entity.pdbx_description
1 polymer ?
#
loop_
_entity_poly.entity_id
_entity_poly.type
_entity_poly.pdbx_seq_one_letter_code
_entity_poly.pdbx_strand_id
1 'polypeptide(L)'
;MTAEAKKKFEKLSIAFLNQDASLEDLNLLIKSLESLKNIQLFKLYIKINYYSVYAMNELETKDIIDVIKARISKENRKVKLFNIFRKTLKYSALFMIAFGLGYFSYINDLGYGVEVKKIVPKADDIVLTNEKGEEIVIKKDEYKNKSLVTIDSKNKVVQKSNELIYDSNSRIEELVFHSLKVPYGKRFDIYLSDGTKVYLNSGSSLRYPVKFLKDKPREVFLDGEAFFDVTESEINMFTVNSNGISVEVYGTKFNVRNYPEDYVSDVVLVKGSVGITNNQSDDIIKLSPGFKGSVNKENFLVETTKINTKLYTSWIDGEVIFRNESFNQIVKKLERLYNVTIINNHESISKELFNA
;
A
#
# COMPACT_ATOMS: atom_id res chain seq x y z
N MET A 1 13.83 7.27 38.69
CA MET A 1 13.52 8.56 38.01
C MET A 1 13.02 9.51 39.05
N THR A 2 13.65 10.67 39.22
CA THR A 2 13.17 11.73 40.11
C THR A 2 11.84 12.28 39.62
N ALA A 3 11.05 12.92 40.50
CA ALA A 3 9.76 13.49 40.13
C ALA A 3 9.90 14.53 38.98
N GLU A 4 10.98 15.28 39.01
CA GLU A 4 11.31 16.31 38.02
C GLU A 4 11.67 15.71 36.66
N ALA A 5 12.45 14.62 36.62
CA ALA A 5 12.79 13.91 35.38
C ALA A 5 11.54 13.27 34.75
N LYS A 6 10.58 12.79 35.58
CA LYS A 6 9.30 12.27 35.09
C LYS A 6 8.46 13.35 34.44
N LYS A 7 8.35 14.54 35.06
CA LYS A 7 7.60 15.67 34.54
C LYS A 7 8.20 16.19 33.21
N LYS A 8 9.52 16.22 33.10
CA LYS A 8 10.21 16.59 31.86
C LYS A 8 9.93 15.59 30.74
N PHE A 9 10.03 14.29 31.02
CA PHE A 9 9.73 13.24 30.04
C PHE A 9 8.27 13.26 29.58
N GLU A 10 7.33 13.49 30.49
CA GLU A 10 5.91 13.68 30.18
C GLU A 10 5.67 14.84 29.22
N LYS A 11 6.28 16.01 29.49
CA LYS A 11 6.18 17.19 28.64
C LYS A 11 6.71 16.92 27.22
N LEU A 12 7.87 16.26 27.09
CA LEU A 12 8.44 15.90 25.80
C LEU A 12 7.56 14.91 25.03
N SER A 13 6.98 13.94 25.75
CA SER A 13 6.08 12.94 25.15
C SER A 13 4.78 13.57 24.62
N ILE A 14 4.21 14.52 25.38
CA ILE A 14 2.99 15.25 24.98
C ILE A 14 3.29 16.14 23.76
N ALA A 15 4.41 16.88 23.77
CA ALA A 15 4.80 17.72 22.63
C ALA A 15 4.97 16.88 21.34
N PHE A 16 5.57 15.70 21.44
CA PHE A 16 5.69 14.76 20.31
C PHE A 16 4.32 14.31 19.80
N LEU A 17 3.42 13.91 20.70
CA LEU A 17 2.09 13.40 20.34
C LEU A 17 1.19 14.47 19.71
N ASN A 18 1.40 15.74 20.09
CA ASN A 18 0.69 16.89 19.51
C ASN A 18 1.33 17.45 18.24
N GLN A 19 2.47 16.88 17.80
CA GLN A 19 3.26 17.36 16.64
C GLN A 19 3.88 18.75 16.84
N ASP A 20 4.03 19.20 18.09
CA ASP A 20 4.61 20.50 18.46
C ASP A 20 6.08 20.38 18.93
N ALA A 21 6.69 19.18 18.86
CA ALA A 21 8.04 18.93 19.33
C ALA A 21 9.09 19.54 18.39
N SER A 22 10.00 20.32 18.94
CA SER A 22 11.18 20.81 18.24
C SER A 22 12.19 19.68 17.99
N LEU A 23 13.17 19.91 17.09
CA LEU A 23 14.25 18.94 16.84
C LEU A 23 15.06 18.63 18.11
N GLU A 24 15.23 19.62 18.98
CA GLU A 24 15.91 19.47 20.28
C GLU A 24 15.10 18.60 21.23
N ASP A 25 13.77 18.80 21.29
CA ASP A 25 12.86 17.98 22.10
C ASP A 25 12.84 16.53 21.65
N LEU A 26 12.88 16.29 20.32
CA LEU A 26 12.93 14.93 19.76
C LEU A 26 14.23 14.22 20.16
N ASN A 27 15.37 14.89 20.09
CA ASN A 27 16.66 14.32 20.50
C ASN A 27 16.69 13.99 22.00
N LEU A 28 16.12 14.87 22.83
CA LEU A 28 15.99 14.63 24.28
C LEU A 28 15.02 13.48 24.57
N LEU A 29 13.93 13.37 23.82
CA LEU A 29 12.98 12.26 23.95
C LEU A 29 13.63 10.93 23.57
N ILE A 30 14.33 10.86 22.43
CA ILE A 30 15.05 9.66 21.98
C ILE A 30 16.06 9.20 23.04
N LYS A 31 16.87 10.11 23.58
CA LYS A 31 17.83 9.81 24.64
C LYS A 31 17.12 9.30 25.92
N SER A 32 15.95 9.83 26.22
CA SER A 32 15.17 9.38 27.38
C SER A 32 14.53 8.00 27.17
N LEU A 33 14.31 7.57 25.94
CA LEU A 33 13.76 6.26 25.58
C LEU A 33 14.77 5.10 25.63
N GLU A 34 16.03 5.33 25.93
CA GLU A 34 17.01 4.25 26.19
C GLU A 34 16.63 3.39 27.40
N SER A 35 15.81 3.91 28.33
CA SER A 35 15.34 3.19 29.50
C SER A 35 14.06 2.41 29.20
N LEU A 36 14.07 1.08 29.48
CA LEU A 36 12.89 0.22 29.35
C LEU A 36 11.63 0.76 30.10
N LYS A 37 11.86 1.41 31.24
CA LYS A 37 10.77 2.02 32.04
C LYS A 37 10.13 3.20 31.31
N ASN A 38 10.95 4.02 30.62
CA ASN A 38 10.47 5.14 29.86
C ASN A 38 9.76 4.69 28.57
N ILE A 39 10.24 3.61 27.93
CA ILE A 39 9.58 3.00 26.79
C ILE A 39 8.16 2.53 27.16
N GLN A 40 8.00 1.85 28.32
CA GLN A 40 6.69 1.42 28.76
C GLN A 40 5.75 2.60 29.06
N LEU A 41 6.28 3.65 29.67
CA LEU A 41 5.52 4.86 29.96
C LEU A 41 5.14 5.61 28.67
N PHE A 42 6.03 5.69 27.71
CA PHE A 42 5.77 6.30 26.40
C PHE A 42 4.69 5.54 25.61
N LYS A 43 4.75 4.21 25.58
CA LYS A 43 3.69 3.38 25.01
C LYS A 43 2.33 3.64 25.66
N LEU A 44 2.31 3.89 26.96
CA LEU A 44 1.07 4.24 27.66
C LEU A 44 0.54 5.61 27.18
N TYR A 45 1.41 6.61 27.01
CA TYR A 45 1.01 7.94 26.52
C TYR A 45 0.50 7.88 25.06
N ILE A 46 1.16 7.13 24.17
CA ILE A 46 0.67 6.90 22.82
C ILE A 46 -0.74 6.29 22.85
N LYS A 47 -0.94 5.28 23.72
CA LYS A 47 -2.24 4.61 23.85
C LYS A 47 -3.33 5.55 24.36
N ILE A 48 -3.01 6.39 25.36
CA ILE A 48 -3.94 7.39 25.89
C ILE A 48 -4.29 8.42 24.83
N ASN A 49 -3.31 8.95 24.11
CA ASN A 49 -3.54 9.93 23.04
C ASN A 49 -4.40 9.34 21.91
N TYR A 50 -4.09 8.14 21.46
CA TYR A 50 -4.89 7.43 20.46
C TYR A 50 -6.36 7.31 20.86
N TYR A 51 -6.63 6.90 22.11
CA TYR A 51 -8.01 6.78 22.59
C TYR A 51 -8.66 8.15 22.82
N SER A 52 -7.91 9.19 23.18
CA SER A 52 -8.45 10.55 23.33
C SER A 52 -8.85 11.14 21.98
N VAL A 53 -8.01 10.98 20.94
CA VAL A 53 -8.31 11.46 19.58
C VAL A 53 -9.49 10.69 18.97
N TYR A 54 -9.55 9.38 19.20
CA TYR A 54 -10.68 8.54 18.75
C TYR A 54 -12.00 8.96 19.43
N ALA A 55 -11.96 9.20 20.74
CA ALA A 55 -13.13 9.58 21.53
C ALA A 55 -13.62 11.02 21.20
N MET A 56 -12.73 11.94 20.83
CA MET A 56 -13.10 13.30 20.44
C MET A 56 -13.88 13.38 19.12
N ASN A 57 -13.81 12.35 18.31
CA ASN A 57 -14.52 12.31 17.01
C ASN A 57 -15.97 11.77 17.10
N GLU A 58 -16.38 11.14 18.19
CA GLU A 58 -17.67 10.44 18.23
C GLU A 58 -18.59 10.71 19.44
N LEU A 59 -18.15 11.39 20.53
CA LEU A 59 -18.95 11.45 21.76
C LEU A 59 -18.88 12.79 22.50
N GLU A 60 -19.99 13.19 23.13
CA GLU A 60 -20.06 14.31 24.07
C GLU A 60 -19.12 14.08 25.27
N THR A 61 -18.45 15.14 25.72
CA THR A 61 -17.33 15.12 26.70
C THR A 61 -17.61 14.41 28.04
N LYS A 62 -18.86 14.21 28.42
CA LYS A 62 -19.23 13.57 29.70
C LYS A 62 -19.08 12.06 29.66
N ASP A 63 -19.45 11.44 28.56
CA ASP A 63 -19.35 9.98 28.36
C ASP A 63 -17.90 9.51 28.21
N ILE A 64 -17.03 10.36 27.70
CA ILE A 64 -15.59 10.07 27.53
C ILE A 64 -14.90 9.88 28.88
N ILE A 65 -15.19 10.76 29.85
CA ILE A 65 -14.58 10.71 31.19
C ILE A 65 -14.99 9.41 31.93
N ASP A 66 -16.22 8.97 31.76
CA ASP A 66 -16.72 7.78 32.43
C ASP A 66 -16.19 6.49 31.79
N VAL A 67 -16.02 6.44 30.47
CA VAL A 67 -15.36 5.34 29.76
C VAL A 67 -13.87 5.22 30.15
N ILE A 68 -13.17 6.35 30.25
CA ILE A 68 -11.76 6.40 30.68
C ILE A 68 -11.64 5.93 32.14
N LYS A 69 -12.50 6.41 33.06
CA LYS A 69 -12.50 5.99 34.46
C LYS A 69 -12.83 4.51 34.63
N ALA A 70 -13.81 3.98 33.91
CA ALA A 70 -14.18 2.57 33.94
C ALA A 70 -13.03 1.66 33.48
N ARG A 71 -12.28 2.09 32.49
CA ARG A 71 -11.14 1.32 31.95
C ARG A 71 -9.90 1.40 32.83
N ILE A 72 -9.61 2.55 33.43
CA ILE A 72 -8.54 2.71 34.45
C ILE A 72 -8.85 1.85 35.69
N SER A 73 -10.11 1.80 36.13
CA SER A 73 -10.51 0.97 37.25
C SER A 73 -10.38 -0.54 36.98
N LYS A 74 -10.61 -0.95 35.72
CA LYS A 74 -10.48 -2.35 35.26
C LYS A 74 -9.00 -2.79 35.17
N GLU A 75 -8.10 -1.90 34.78
CA GLU A 75 -6.65 -2.17 34.77
C GLU A 75 -6.07 -2.19 36.21
N ASN A 76 -6.50 -1.28 37.07
CA ASN A 76 -6.08 -1.27 38.49
C ASN A 76 -6.54 -2.50 39.26
N ARG A 77 -7.69 -3.11 38.92
CA ARG A 77 -8.12 -4.41 39.48
C ARG A 77 -7.19 -5.54 39.06
N LYS A 78 -6.69 -5.55 37.81
CA LYS A 78 -5.74 -6.55 37.32
C LYS A 78 -4.40 -6.49 38.07
N VAL A 79 -3.90 -5.28 38.34
CA VAL A 79 -2.64 -5.08 39.10
C VAL A 79 -2.78 -5.50 40.55
N LYS A 80 -3.93 -5.26 41.19
CA LYS A 80 -4.21 -5.73 42.56
C LYS A 80 -4.31 -7.26 42.67
N LEU A 81 -4.97 -7.90 41.70
CA LEU A 81 -5.05 -9.36 41.61
C LEU A 81 -3.65 -9.97 41.37
N PHE A 82 -2.81 -9.35 40.57
CA PHE A 82 -1.45 -9.80 40.28
C PHE A 82 -0.55 -9.79 41.54
N ASN A 83 -0.72 -8.79 42.41
CA ASN A 83 0.04 -8.72 43.67
C ASN A 83 -0.44 -9.74 44.75
N ILE A 84 -1.70 -10.11 44.73
CA ILE A 84 -2.23 -11.19 45.58
C ILE A 84 -1.74 -12.55 45.07
N PHE A 85 -1.74 -12.75 43.75
CA PHE A 85 -1.27 -13.97 43.10
C PHE A 85 0.23 -14.25 43.36
N ARG A 86 1.04 -13.20 43.49
CA ARG A 86 2.50 -13.32 43.74
C ARG A 86 2.83 -13.86 45.16
N LYS A 87 1.89 -13.75 46.14
CA LYS A 87 2.07 -14.29 47.51
C LYS A 87 1.71 -15.77 47.63
N THR A 88 0.86 -16.31 46.74
CA THR A 88 0.44 -17.72 46.75
C THR A 88 1.32 -18.61 45.85
N LEU A 89 2.23 -18.02 45.06
CA LEU A 89 3.03 -18.72 44.05
C LEU A 89 4.23 -19.52 44.57
N LYS A 90 4.47 -19.57 45.90
CA LYS A 90 5.63 -20.32 46.41
C LYS A 90 5.51 -21.86 46.34
N TYR A 91 4.31 -22.38 46.12
CA TYR A 91 4.06 -23.83 46.05
C TYR A 91 3.53 -24.33 44.70
N SER A 92 3.24 -23.44 43.75
CA SER A 92 2.70 -23.82 42.43
C SER A 92 3.76 -24.10 41.36
N ALA A 93 5.02 -23.75 41.61
CA ALA A 93 6.10 -23.95 40.63
C ALA A 93 6.32 -25.46 40.33
N LEU A 94 6.22 -26.35 41.33
CA LEU A 94 6.35 -27.78 41.12
C LEU A 94 5.17 -28.39 40.35
N PHE A 95 3.94 -27.87 40.57
CA PHE A 95 2.75 -28.29 39.83
C PHE A 95 2.78 -27.80 38.38
N MET A 96 3.28 -26.59 38.12
CA MET A 96 3.40 -26.06 36.76
C MET A 96 4.47 -26.78 35.94
N ILE A 97 5.58 -27.23 36.59
CA ILE A 97 6.61 -28.00 35.87
C ILE A 97 6.08 -29.39 35.49
N ALA A 98 5.36 -30.06 36.39
CA ALA A 98 4.78 -31.37 36.08
C ALA A 98 3.64 -31.27 35.05
N PHE A 99 2.79 -30.23 35.13
CA PHE A 99 1.74 -29.96 34.16
C PHE A 99 2.32 -29.45 32.82
N GLY A 100 3.37 -28.64 32.88
CA GLY A 100 4.09 -28.16 31.69
C GLY A 100 4.78 -29.29 30.91
N LEU A 101 5.40 -30.23 31.60
CA LEU A 101 6.01 -31.41 30.98
C LEU A 101 4.95 -32.38 30.45
N GLY A 102 3.85 -32.60 31.19
CA GLY A 102 2.73 -33.41 30.70
C GLY A 102 2.01 -32.78 29.50
N TYR A 103 1.80 -31.47 29.53
CA TYR A 103 1.19 -30.72 28.44
C TYR A 103 2.12 -30.62 27.23
N PHE A 104 3.43 -30.47 27.44
CA PHE A 104 4.43 -30.47 26.38
C PHE A 104 4.54 -31.85 25.68
N SER A 105 4.50 -32.95 26.48
CA SER A 105 4.40 -34.30 25.93
C SER A 105 3.09 -34.53 25.19
N TYR A 106 1.97 -34.04 25.74
CA TYR A 106 0.65 -34.15 25.11
C TYR A 106 0.55 -33.37 23.78
N ILE A 107 1.14 -32.16 23.70
CA ILE A 107 1.18 -31.37 22.46
C ILE A 107 2.11 -31.99 21.42
N ASN A 108 3.26 -32.54 21.84
CA ASN A 108 4.16 -33.25 20.94
C ASN A 108 3.58 -34.54 20.39
N ASP A 109 2.77 -35.25 21.19
CA ASP A 109 2.11 -36.49 20.77
C ASP A 109 0.87 -36.24 19.89
N LEU A 110 0.23 -35.05 20.04
CA LEU A 110 -0.93 -34.62 19.23
C LEU A 110 -0.55 -34.04 17.86
N GLY A 111 0.75 -33.98 17.55
CA GLY A 111 1.18 -33.56 16.20
C GLY A 111 0.75 -32.17 15.78
N TYR A 112 0.41 -31.28 16.71
CA TYR A 112 0.23 -29.84 16.42
C TYR A 112 1.59 -29.13 16.27
N GLY A 113 2.49 -29.74 15.52
CA GLY A 113 3.45 -28.96 14.77
C GLY A 113 2.64 -28.22 13.71
N VAL A 114 2.23 -26.98 13.98
CA VAL A 114 1.89 -26.10 12.89
C VAL A 114 3.16 -25.98 12.08
N GLU A 115 3.30 -26.87 11.07
CA GLU A 115 4.23 -26.61 10.00
C GLU A 115 3.84 -25.23 9.46
N VAL A 116 4.57 -24.22 9.88
CA VAL A 116 4.56 -22.95 9.18
C VAL A 116 5.12 -23.28 7.80
N LYS A 117 4.25 -23.75 6.92
CA LYS A 117 4.58 -23.92 5.50
C LYS A 117 5.14 -22.59 5.07
N LYS A 118 6.45 -22.59 4.85
CA LYS A 118 7.13 -21.41 4.31
C LYS A 118 6.37 -21.07 3.04
N ILE A 119 5.66 -19.95 3.06
CA ILE A 119 4.91 -19.46 1.90
C ILE A 119 5.98 -19.18 0.85
N VAL A 120 6.10 -20.05 -0.15
CA VAL A 120 6.94 -19.81 -1.31
C VAL A 120 6.04 -19.13 -2.33
N PRO A 121 6.25 -17.84 -2.61
CA PRO A 121 5.50 -17.16 -3.65
C PRO A 121 5.64 -17.89 -4.96
N LYS A 122 4.56 -18.07 -5.71
CA LYS A 122 4.60 -18.65 -7.05
C LYS A 122 5.47 -17.75 -7.92
N ALA A 123 6.53 -18.34 -8.51
CA ALA A 123 7.49 -17.58 -9.29
C ALA A 123 6.97 -17.38 -10.73
N ASP A 124 5.94 -16.53 -10.89
CA ASP A 124 5.53 -16.09 -12.22
C ASP A 124 6.49 -15.01 -12.71
N ASP A 125 6.82 -14.98 -13.99
CA ASP A 125 7.75 -14.01 -14.56
C ASP A 125 7.03 -12.83 -15.19
N ILE A 126 7.74 -11.70 -15.30
CA ILE A 126 7.28 -10.56 -16.08
C ILE A 126 7.39 -10.92 -17.54
N VAL A 127 6.31 -10.74 -18.29
CA VAL A 127 6.23 -11.14 -19.69
C VAL A 127 5.93 -9.93 -20.57
N LEU A 128 6.75 -9.75 -21.58
CA LEU A 128 6.51 -8.82 -22.67
C LEU A 128 6.03 -9.60 -23.88
N THR A 129 4.86 -9.26 -24.40
CA THR A 129 4.26 -9.86 -25.60
C THR A 129 4.31 -8.84 -26.72
N ASN A 130 4.86 -9.22 -27.87
CA ASN A 130 4.85 -8.38 -29.06
C ASN A 130 3.54 -8.54 -29.86
N GLU A 131 3.38 -7.76 -30.94
CA GLU A 131 2.18 -7.77 -31.78
C GLU A 131 1.91 -9.13 -32.44
N LYS A 132 2.95 -9.95 -32.63
CA LYS A 132 2.82 -11.30 -33.20
C LYS A 132 2.42 -12.36 -32.16
N GLY A 133 2.25 -11.96 -30.90
CA GLY A 133 1.96 -12.86 -29.80
C GLY A 133 3.20 -13.61 -29.26
N GLU A 134 4.42 -13.22 -29.68
CA GLU A 134 5.64 -13.80 -29.16
C GLU A 134 5.90 -13.26 -27.75
N GLU A 135 6.11 -14.17 -26.81
CA GLU A 135 6.33 -13.86 -25.41
C GLU A 135 7.83 -13.86 -25.06
N ILE A 136 8.27 -12.82 -24.40
CA ILE A 136 9.63 -12.65 -23.91
C ILE A 136 9.59 -12.50 -22.40
N VAL A 137 10.24 -13.43 -21.72
CA VAL A 137 10.35 -13.39 -20.25
C VAL A 137 11.43 -12.39 -19.86
N ILE A 138 11.03 -11.41 -19.03
CA ILE A 138 11.93 -10.39 -18.49
C ILE A 138 12.43 -10.88 -17.13
N LYS A 139 13.72 -11.22 -17.07
CA LYS A 139 14.37 -11.68 -15.83
C LYS A 139 14.97 -10.52 -15.06
N LYS A 140 14.58 -10.38 -13.78
CA LYS A 140 14.91 -9.24 -12.93
C LYS A 140 16.38 -9.17 -12.50
N ASP A 141 17.07 -10.28 -12.33
CA ASP A 141 18.34 -10.35 -11.57
C ASP A 141 19.58 -10.81 -12.35
N GLU A 142 19.46 -11.24 -13.59
CA GLU A 142 20.62 -11.71 -14.36
C GLU A 142 21.56 -10.59 -14.84
N TYR A 143 21.12 -9.29 -14.71
CA TYR A 143 21.79 -8.19 -15.38
C TYR A 143 22.07 -6.98 -14.47
N LYS A 144 22.81 -7.21 -13.40
CA LYS A 144 23.31 -6.12 -12.55
C LYS A 144 24.24 -5.13 -13.28
N ASN A 145 24.75 -5.52 -14.46
CA ASN A 145 25.63 -4.69 -15.30
C ASN A 145 25.24 -4.83 -16.77
N LYS A 146 24.54 -3.81 -17.30
CA LYS A 146 24.37 -3.54 -18.74
C LYS A 146 24.01 -4.75 -19.61
N SER A 147 22.77 -5.10 -19.69
CA SER A 147 22.29 -5.93 -20.80
C SER A 147 21.25 -5.16 -21.59
N LEU A 148 21.63 -4.80 -22.81
CA LEU A 148 20.71 -4.41 -23.86
C LEU A 148 20.04 -5.70 -24.32
N VAL A 149 18.84 -5.97 -23.88
CA VAL A 149 18.03 -7.04 -24.47
C VAL A 149 17.34 -6.46 -25.66
N THR A 150 17.82 -6.78 -26.85
CA THR A 150 17.12 -6.47 -28.08
C THR A 150 15.94 -7.42 -28.20
N ILE A 151 14.76 -6.97 -27.83
CA ILE A 151 13.53 -7.76 -27.84
C ILE A 151 13.00 -7.91 -29.28
N ASP A 152 13.25 -6.93 -30.11
CA ASP A 152 12.99 -6.98 -31.54
C ASP A 152 14.14 -6.26 -32.30
N SER A 153 14.63 -6.86 -33.37
CA SER A 153 15.70 -6.26 -34.20
C SER A 153 15.29 -4.93 -34.86
N LYS A 154 14.01 -4.65 -34.98
CA LYS A 154 13.46 -3.39 -35.50
C LYS A 154 13.26 -2.34 -34.42
N ASN A 155 12.98 -2.76 -33.18
CA ASN A 155 12.65 -1.92 -32.07
C ASN A 155 13.75 -2.01 -31.01
N LYS A 156 14.59 -1.02 -30.89
CA LYS A 156 15.64 -0.95 -29.89
C LYS A 156 15.02 -0.79 -28.49
N VAL A 157 14.54 -1.89 -27.90
CA VAL A 157 14.09 -1.91 -26.53
C VAL A 157 15.25 -2.30 -25.62
N VAL A 158 15.55 -1.45 -24.67
CA VAL A 158 16.64 -1.63 -23.74
C VAL A 158 16.07 -1.98 -22.36
N GLN A 159 16.48 -3.12 -21.82
CA GLN A 159 16.25 -3.43 -20.43
C GLN A 159 17.43 -2.94 -19.59
N LYS A 160 17.17 -2.13 -18.58
CA LYS A 160 18.14 -1.67 -17.60
C LYS A 160 17.62 -2.03 -16.20
N SER A 161 18.20 -3.05 -15.59
CA SER A 161 17.75 -3.53 -14.27
C SER A 161 16.24 -3.86 -14.27
N ASN A 162 15.42 -3.05 -13.68
CA ASN A 162 13.97 -3.23 -13.50
C ASN A 162 13.13 -2.31 -14.40
N GLU A 163 13.74 -1.77 -15.44
CA GLU A 163 13.11 -0.79 -16.34
C GLU A 163 13.26 -1.21 -17.79
N LEU A 164 12.19 -1.08 -18.57
CA LEU A 164 12.24 -1.09 -20.05
C LEU A 164 12.26 0.33 -20.57
N ILE A 165 13.12 0.59 -21.56
CA ILE A 165 13.29 1.88 -22.19
C ILE A 165 13.08 1.72 -23.69
N TYR A 166 12.14 2.48 -24.24
CA TYR A 166 11.84 2.54 -25.68
C TYR A 166 12.51 3.75 -26.31
N ASP A 167 13.22 3.50 -27.44
CA ASP A 167 13.92 4.58 -28.17
C ASP A 167 12.93 5.43 -28.97
N SER A 168 12.90 6.72 -28.67
CA SER A 168 12.12 7.72 -29.42
C SER A 168 12.52 7.85 -30.89
N ASN A 169 13.77 7.48 -31.22
CA ASN A 169 14.35 7.60 -32.58
C ASN A 169 14.15 6.35 -33.44
N SER A 170 13.34 5.39 -33.01
CA SER A 170 13.02 4.22 -33.84
C SER A 170 12.35 4.65 -35.16
N ARG A 171 12.70 3.98 -36.29
CA ARG A 171 12.14 4.25 -37.62
C ARG A 171 10.79 3.59 -37.86
N ILE A 172 9.98 3.46 -36.83
CA ILE A 172 8.65 2.87 -36.90
C ILE A 172 7.70 3.91 -37.44
N GLU A 173 7.01 3.60 -38.54
CA GLU A 173 6.01 4.43 -39.21
C GLU A 173 4.58 3.87 -39.03
N GLU A 174 4.46 2.62 -38.61
CA GLU A 174 3.20 1.94 -38.33
C GLU A 174 2.95 1.83 -36.82
N LEU A 175 1.69 1.77 -36.43
CA LEU A 175 1.29 1.64 -35.03
C LEU A 175 1.42 0.16 -34.59
N VAL A 176 2.49 -0.17 -33.88
CA VAL A 176 2.81 -1.49 -33.35
C VAL A 176 2.62 -1.46 -31.84
N PHE A 177 1.89 -2.42 -31.29
CA PHE A 177 1.65 -2.52 -29.85
C PHE A 177 2.45 -3.63 -29.19
N HIS A 178 2.95 -3.36 -27.99
CA HIS A 178 3.44 -4.34 -27.05
C HIS A 178 2.52 -4.42 -25.84
N SER A 179 2.51 -5.57 -25.16
CA SER A 179 1.80 -5.77 -23.89
C SER A 179 2.78 -6.25 -22.84
N LEU A 180 2.87 -5.53 -21.74
CA LEU A 180 3.72 -5.88 -20.60
C LEU A 180 2.85 -6.35 -19.45
N LYS A 181 3.02 -7.61 -19.03
CA LYS A 181 2.30 -8.22 -17.91
C LYS A 181 3.22 -8.39 -16.72
N VAL A 182 2.83 -7.79 -15.60
CA VAL A 182 3.51 -7.88 -14.31
C VAL A 182 2.70 -8.81 -13.41
N PRO A 183 3.24 -9.97 -13.01
CA PRO A 183 2.52 -10.90 -12.16
C PRO A 183 2.40 -10.39 -10.72
N TYR A 184 1.62 -11.08 -9.92
CA TYR A 184 1.54 -10.86 -8.49
C TYR A 184 2.93 -10.97 -7.84
N GLY A 185 3.19 -10.21 -6.80
CA GLY A 185 4.47 -10.20 -6.09
C GLY A 185 5.60 -9.43 -6.78
N LYS A 186 5.37 -8.87 -7.98
CA LYS A 186 6.38 -8.11 -8.73
C LYS A 186 5.86 -6.72 -9.08
N ARG A 187 6.80 -5.79 -9.31
CA ARG A 187 6.55 -4.45 -9.85
C ARG A 187 7.57 -4.18 -10.93
N PHE A 188 7.21 -3.34 -11.88
CA PHE A 188 8.07 -3.05 -13.01
C PHE A 188 7.86 -1.63 -13.55
N ASP A 189 8.93 -1.00 -14.01
CA ASP A 189 8.90 0.34 -14.55
C ASP A 189 9.15 0.32 -16.05
N ILE A 190 8.55 1.26 -16.78
CA ILE A 190 8.74 1.40 -18.22
C ILE A 190 8.84 2.87 -18.60
N TYR A 191 9.77 3.19 -19.49
CA TYR A 191 9.81 4.47 -20.19
C TYR A 191 9.25 4.29 -21.60
N LEU A 192 8.15 4.95 -21.89
CA LEU A 192 7.52 4.96 -23.20
C LEU A 192 8.31 5.84 -24.17
N SER A 193 8.03 5.72 -25.48
CA SER A 193 8.79 6.41 -26.53
C SER A 193 8.68 7.95 -26.52
N ASP A 194 7.69 8.50 -25.81
CA ASP A 194 7.53 9.95 -25.58
C ASP A 194 8.25 10.45 -24.30
N GLY A 195 8.95 9.56 -23.60
CA GLY A 195 9.62 9.84 -22.32
C GLY A 195 8.72 9.71 -21.09
N THR A 196 7.43 9.39 -21.27
CA THR A 196 6.53 9.10 -20.15
C THR A 196 7.03 7.92 -19.36
N LYS A 197 7.15 8.07 -18.03
CA LYS A 197 7.48 6.98 -17.12
C LYS A 197 6.21 6.38 -16.53
N VAL A 198 6.10 5.06 -16.59
CA VAL A 198 4.99 4.31 -16.01
C VAL A 198 5.53 3.30 -15.01
N TYR A 199 5.01 3.35 -13.80
CA TYR A 199 5.26 2.36 -12.75
C TYR A 199 4.08 1.39 -12.72
N LEU A 200 4.33 0.11 -12.92
CA LEU A 200 3.30 -0.93 -12.90
C LEU A 200 3.32 -1.70 -11.59
N ASN A 201 2.18 -1.74 -10.92
CA ASN A 201 2.02 -2.48 -9.68
C ASN A 201 1.76 -3.98 -9.95
N SER A 202 1.79 -4.77 -8.89
CA SER A 202 1.58 -6.23 -8.93
C SER A 202 0.22 -6.60 -9.53
N GLY A 203 0.22 -7.57 -10.45
CA GLY A 203 -0.99 -8.02 -11.12
C GLY A 203 -1.50 -7.10 -12.21
N SER A 204 -0.66 -6.20 -12.73
CA SER A 204 -1.05 -5.22 -13.76
C SER A 204 -0.57 -5.63 -15.15
N SER A 205 -1.30 -5.21 -16.15
CA SER A 205 -0.95 -5.35 -17.56
C SER A 205 -1.11 -4.00 -18.27
N LEU A 206 -0.10 -3.61 -19.05
CA LEU A 206 -0.12 -2.41 -19.85
C LEU A 206 0.10 -2.76 -21.31
N ARG A 207 -0.83 -2.39 -22.19
CA ARG A 207 -0.67 -2.45 -23.64
C ARG A 207 -0.45 -1.04 -24.16
N TYR A 208 0.60 -0.83 -24.92
CA TYR A 208 1.07 0.48 -25.37
C TYR A 208 1.74 0.39 -26.74
N PRO A 209 1.73 1.48 -27.53
CA PRO A 209 2.45 1.52 -28.78
C PRO A 209 3.97 1.56 -28.52
N VAL A 210 4.72 0.81 -29.30
CA VAL A 210 6.19 0.80 -29.27
C VAL A 210 6.74 2.21 -29.53
N LYS A 211 6.07 2.96 -30.41
CA LYS A 211 6.35 4.36 -30.69
C LYS A 211 5.05 5.14 -30.85
N PHE A 212 4.94 6.26 -30.16
CA PHE A 212 3.88 7.23 -30.41
C PHE A 212 4.15 7.96 -31.71
N LEU A 213 3.24 7.86 -32.66
CA LEU A 213 3.32 8.51 -33.94
C LEU A 213 2.78 9.95 -33.86
N LYS A 214 3.40 10.88 -34.61
CA LYS A 214 3.16 12.31 -34.50
C LYS A 214 1.71 12.72 -34.72
N ASP A 215 1.01 12.00 -35.64
CA ASP A 215 -0.37 12.29 -36.03
C ASP A 215 -1.40 11.31 -35.41
N LYS A 216 -1.01 10.58 -34.39
CA LYS A 216 -1.87 9.66 -33.70
C LYS A 216 -1.97 10.01 -32.18
N PRO A 217 -3.10 9.72 -31.55
CA PRO A 217 -3.23 9.89 -30.10
C PRO A 217 -2.18 9.09 -29.34
N ARG A 218 -1.74 9.60 -28.17
CA ARG A 218 -0.88 8.86 -27.25
C ARG A 218 -1.76 8.00 -26.34
N GLU A 219 -2.17 6.83 -26.80
CA GLU A 219 -3.09 5.95 -26.10
C GLU A 219 -2.38 4.73 -25.53
N VAL A 220 -2.73 4.37 -24.29
CA VAL A 220 -2.33 3.14 -23.63
C VAL A 220 -3.53 2.48 -22.97
N PHE A 221 -3.44 1.18 -22.76
CA PHE A 221 -4.52 0.36 -22.18
C PHE A 221 -4.01 -0.32 -20.91
N LEU A 222 -4.70 -0.08 -19.79
CA LEU A 222 -4.30 -0.57 -18.48
C LEU A 222 -5.35 -1.53 -17.90
N ASP A 223 -4.89 -2.69 -17.45
CA ASP A 223 -5.62 -3.54 -16.51
C ASP A 223 -4.80 -3.62 -15.22
N GLY A 224 -5.39 -3.26 -14.07
CA GLY A 224 -4.71 -3.25 -12.79
C GLY A 224 -4.37 -1.86 -12.26
N GLU A 225 -3.17 -1.65 -11.75
CA GLU A 225 -2.75 -0.39 -11.14
C GLU A 225 -1.42 0.10 -11.70
N ALA A 226 -1.41 1.37 -12.10
CA ALA A 226 -0.20 2.04 -12.57
C ALA A 226 -0.16 3.50 -12.14
N PHE A 227 1.05 3.98 -11.87
CA PHE A 227 1.33 5.39 -11.71
C PHE A 227 2.01 5.91 -12.97
N PHE A 228 1.51 7.03 -13.47
CA PHE A 228 1.99 7.68 -14.69
C PHE A 228 2.66 9.01 -14.35
N ASP A 229 3.88 9.19 -14.81
CA ASP A 229 4.57 10.48 -14.90
C ASP A 229 4.65 10.88 -16.37
N VAL A 230 3.59 11.53 -16.84
CA VAL A 230 3.40 11.79 -18.27
C VAL A 230 4.19 13.01 -18.71
N THR A 231 4.97 12.82 -19.77
CA THR A 231 5.69 13.92 -20.44
C THR A 231 4.71 14.97 -20.98
N GLU A 232 4.94 16.22 -20.64
CA GLU A 232 4.10 17.34 -21.03
C GLU A 232 4.08 17.54 -22.56
N SER A 233 2.88 17.72 -23.10
CA SER A 233 2.66 18.04 -24.50
C SER A 233 1.38 18.85 -24.66
N GLU A 234 1.48 20.06 -25.17
CA GLU A 234 0.33 20.94 -25.39
C GLU A 234 -0.56 20.51 -26.57
N ILE A 235 -0.02 19.69 -27.46
CA ILE A 235 -0.68 19.37 -28.75
C ILE A 235 -1.28 17.97 -28.70
N ASN A 236 -0.56 17.00 -28.11
CA ASN A 236 -0.95 15.59 -28.11
C ASN A 236 -1.35 15.14 -26.71
N MET A 237 -2.64 14.93 -26.52
CA MET A 237 -3.20 14.38 -25.31
C MET A 237 -2.72 12.94 -25.09
N PHE A 238 -2.48 12.57 -23.83
CA PHE A 238 -2.19 11.20 -23.42
C PHE A 238 -3.43 10.61 -22.79
N THR A 239 -3.83 9.44 -23.25
CA THR A 239 -5.05 8.76 -22.82
C THR A 239 -4.72 7.39 -22.23
N VAL A 240 -5.17 7.15 -21.00
CA VAL A 240 -5.16 5.83 -20.39
C VAL A 240 -6.57 5.24 -20.45
N ASN A 241 -6.75 4.24 -21.29
CA ASN A 241 -7.98 3.48 -21.39
C ASN A 241 -7.92 2.29 -20.41
N SER A 242 -8.94 2.12 -19.58
CA SER A 242 -8.97 1.05 -18.59
C SER A 242 -10.43 0.68 -18.28
N ASN A 243 -10.83 -0.52 -18.63
CA ASN A 243 -12.13 -1.15 -18.30
C ASN A 243 -13.28 -0.18 -17.98
N GLY A 244 -13.83 0.48 -19.01
CA GLY A 244 -14.99 1.35 -18.87
C GLY A 244 -14.70 2.79 -18.49
N ILE A 245 -13.43 3.18 -18.29
CA ILE A 245 -13.01 4.56 -18.06
C ILE A 245 -11.89 4.95 -19.01
N SER A 246 -11.85 6.24 -19.38
CA SER A 246 -10.73 6.87 -20.07
C SER A 246 -10.23 8.05 -19.24
N VAL A 247 -8.92 8.14 -19.10
CA VAL A 247 -8.23 9.19 -18.33
C VAL A 247 -7.36 9.98 -19.26
N GLU A 248 -7.65 11.26 -19.40
CA GLU A 248 -7.07 12.16 -20.40
C GLU A 248 -6.21 13.24 -19.72
N VAL A 249 -4.97 13.41 -20.20
CA VAL A 249 -4.00 14.34 -19.62
C VAL A 249 -3.08 14.96 -20.68
N TYR A 250 -2.49 16.11 -20.38
CA TYR A 250 -1.48 16.77 -21.23
C TYR A 250 -0.06 16.70 -20.69
N GLY A 251 0.12 16.47 -19.37
CA GLY A 251 1.41 16.41 -18.69
C GLY A 251 1.16 16.38 -17.19
N THR A 252 1.09 15.20 -16.62
CA THR A 252 0.41 15.00 -15.33
C THR A 252 1.02 13.83 -14.60
N LYS A 253 1.06 13.91 -13.25
CA LYS A 253 1.40 12.80 -12.37
C LYS A 253 0.13 12.29 -11.69
N PHE A 254 -0.22 11.05 -11.96
CA PHE A 254 -1.47 10.47 -11.46
C PHE A 254 -1.37 8.94 -11.32
N ASN A 255 -2.19 8.38 -10.45
CA ASN A 255 -2.35 6.94 -10.28
C ASN A 255 -3.71 6.50 -10.83
N VAL A 256 -3.74 5.40 -11.55
CA VAL A 256 -4.97 4.73 -11.97
C VAL A 256 -4.96 3.34 -11.36
N ARG A 257 -6.04 2.99 -10.67
CA ARG A 257 -6.26 1.65 -10.12
C ARG A 257 -7.59 1.11 -10.65
N ASN A 258 -7.53 0.07 -11.46
CA ASN A 258 -8.70 -0.56 -12.05
C ASN A 258 -8.48 -2.07 -12.24
N TYR A 259 -8.37 -2.81 -11.12
CA TYR A 259 -8.33 -4.26 -11.19
C TYR A 259 -9.70 -4.84 -11.54
N PRO A 260 -9.79 -5.88 -12.40
CA PRO A 260 -11.07 -6.48 -12.80
C PRO A 260 -11.94 -6.92 -11.63
N GLU A 261 -11.33 -7.43 -10.56
CA GLU A 261 -12.02 -7.94 -9.36
C GLU A 261 -12.44 -6.85 -8.36
N ASP A 262 -12.03 -5.61 -8.56
CA ASP A 262 -12.43 -4.48 -7.70
C ASP A 262 -13.73 -3.86 -8.21
N TYR A 263 -14.64 -3.47 -7.30
CA TYR A 263 -15.94 -2.86 -7.65
C TYR A 263 -15.83 -1.39 -8.08
N VAL A 264 -14.69 -0.76 -7.77
CA VAL A 264 -14.47 0.66 -8.00
C VAL A 264 -13.14 0.84 -8.72
N SER A 265 -13.13 1.74 -9.70
CA SER A 265 -11.91 2.23 -10.32
C SER A 265 -11.54 3.58 -9.70
N ASP A 266 -10.31 3.74 -9.27
CA ASP A 266 -9.81 4.96 -8.64
C ASP A 266 -8.80 5.67 -9.56
N VAL A 267 -8.96 6.97 -9.73
CA VAL A 267 -7.99 7.86 -10.38
C VAL A 267 -7.57 8.93 -9.38
N VAL A 268 -6.29 8.99 -9.06
CA VAL A 268 -5.73 9.92 -8.06
C VAL A 268 -4.79 10.90 -8.74
N LEU A 269 -5.09 12.20 -8.63
CA LEU A 269 -4.26 13.24 -9.22
C LEU A 269 -3.26 13.80 -8.21
N VAL A 270 -1.98 13.72 -8.56
CA VAL A 270 -0.87 14.26 -7.76
C VAL A 270 -0.45 15.65 -8.25
N LYS A 271 -0.25 15.81 -9.57
CA LYS A 271 0.18 17.09 -10.17
C LYS A 271 -0.40 17.22 -11.59
N GLY A 272 -0.82 18.41 -11.96
CA GLY A 272 -1.35 18.71 -13.30
C GLY A 272 -2.87 18.74 -13.32
N SER A 273 -3.49 18.22 -14.38
CA SER A 273 -4.94 18.13 -14.58
C SER A 273 -5.32 16.82 -15.21
N VAL A 274 -6.42 16.23 -14.79
CA VAL A 274 -6.98 14.98 -15.31
C VAL A 274 -8.43 15.20 -15.71
N GLY A 275 -8.81 14.72 -16.91
CA GLY A 275 -10.18 14.49 -17.31
C GLY A 275 -10.50 13.00 -17.21
N ILE A 276 -11.61 12.64 -16.56
CA ILE A 276 -12.12 11.28 -16.50
C ILE A 276 -13.41 11.23 -17.31
N THR A 277 -13.49 10.31 -18.25
CA THR A 277 -14.73 9.93 -18.96
C THR A 277 -15.06 8.48 -18.65
N ASN A 278 -16.33 8.12 -18.75
CA ASN A 278 -16.77 6.74 -18.65
C ASN A 278 -17.50 6.33 -19.96
N ASN A 279 -17.62 5.03 -20.20
CA ASN A 279 -18.21 4.50 -21.44
C ASN A 279 -19.72 4.75 -21.59
N GLN A 280 -20.38 5.35 -20.61
CA GLN A 280 -21.84 5.61 -20.64
C GLN A 280 -22.18 7.09 -20.78
N SER A 281 -21.23 7.98 -20.59
CA SER A 281 -21.44 9.43 -20.69
C SER A 281 -20.21 10.08 -21.31
N ASP A 282 -20.46 11.02 -22.23
CA ASP A 282 -19.42 11.90 -22.80
C ASP A 282 -18.99 13.00 -21.81
N ASP A 283 -19.54 13.02 -20.59
CA ASP A 283 -19.22 14.02 -19.59
C ASP A 283 -17.80 13.85 -19.08
N ILE A 284 -17.00 14.90 -19.18
CA ILE A 284 -15.64 14.93 -18.66
C ILE A 284 -15.64 15.45 -17.23
N ILE A 285 -15.28 14.58 -16.28
CA ILE A 285 -15.10 14.96 -14.88
C ILE A 285 -13.64 15.36 -14.67
N LYS A 286 -13.43 16.64 -14.35
CA LYS A 286 -12.10 17.20 -14.12
C LYS A 286 -11.68 17.03 -12.65
N LEU A 287 -10.48 16.48 -12.43
CA LEU A 287 -9.85 16.43 -11.12
C LEU A 287 -8.83 17.55 -10.95
N SER A 288 -8.72 18.04 -9.73
CA SER A 288 -7.65 18.92 -9.27
C SER A 288 -6.61 18.13 -8.46
N PRO A 289 -5.36 18.60 -8.33
CA PRO A 289 -4.35 17.97 -7.49
C PRO A 289 -4.83 17.76 -6.05
N GLY A 290 -4.55 16.57 -5.49
CA GLY A 290 -5.02 16.19 -4.15
C GLY A 290 -6.44 15.60 -4.13
N PHE A 291 -7.04 15.35 -5.29
CA PHE A 291 -8.35 14.70 -5.38
C PHE A 291 -8.24 13.31 -5.98
N LYS A 292 -9.18 12.48 -5.58
CA LYS A 292 -9.46 11.15 -6.13
C LYS A 292 -10.83 11.16 -6.80
N GLY A 293 -10.91 10.63 -8.02
CA GLY A 293 -12.14 10.24 -8.68
C GLY A 293 -12.33 8.75 -8.54
N SER A 294 -13.44 8.34 -7.95
CA SER A 294 -13.84 6.92 -7.80
C SER A 294 -15.00 6.63 -8.73
N VAL A 295 -14.83 5.72 -9.65
CA VAL A 295 -15.85 5.29 -10.61
C VAL A 295 -16.39 3.94 -10.20
N ASN A 296 -17.66 3.87 -9.87
CA ASN A 296 -18.35 2.60 -9.58
C ASN A 296 -18.55 1.83 -10.89
N LYS A 297 -18.15 0.56 -10.94
CA LYS A 297 -18.20 -0.26 -12.17
C LYS A 297 -19.58 -0.75 -12.54
N GLU A 298 -20.53 -0.75 -11.62
CA GLU A 298 -21.90 -1.21 -11.88
C GLU A 298 -22.78 -0.11 -12.50
N ASN A 299 -22.67 1.12 -11.99
CA ASN A 299 -23.53 2.24 -12.40
C ASN A 299 -22.79 3.41 -13.03
N PHE A 300 -21.44 3.32 -13.12
CA PHE A 300 -20.54 4.32 -13.69
C PHE A 300 -20.61 5.72 -13.05
N LEU A 301 -21.22 5.82 -11.86
CA LEU A 301 -21.19 7.07 -11.10
C LEU A 301 -19.76 7.40 -10.65
N VAL A 302 -19.40 8.66 -10.80
CA VAL A 302 -18.09 9.17 -10.41
C VAL A 302 -18.22 10.04 -9.17
N GLU A 303 -17.56 9.65 -8.10
CA GLU A 303 -17.45 10.44 -6.87
C GLU A 303 -16.07 11.06 -6.78
N THR A 304 -16.01 12.35 -6.44
CA THR A 304 -14.75 13.05 -6.24
C THR A 304 -14.53 13.36 -4.76
N THR A 305 -13.35 13.00 -4.24
CA THR A 305 -13.02 13.19 -2.82
C THR A 305 -11.62 13.78 -2.68
N LYS A 306 -11.47 14.77 -1.80
CA LYS A 306 -10.15 15.29 -1.42
C LYS A 306 -9.42 14.28 -0.53
N ILE A 307 -8.18 13.96 -0.88
CA ILE A 307 -7.42 12.90 -0.22
C ILE A 307 -5.94 13.31 -0.01
N ASN A 308 -5.24 12.53 0.82
CA ASN A 308 -3.79 12.54 0.83
C ASN A 308 -3.29 11.58 -0.25
N THR A 309 -2.72 12.10 -1.33
CA THR A 309 -2.25 11.32 -2.47
C THR A 309 -1.18 10.29 -2.10
N LYS A 310 -0.38 10.55 -1.05
CA LYS A 310 0.66 9.61 -0.59
C LYS A 310 0.07 8.25 -0.22
N LEU A 311 -1.16 8.18 0.27
CA LEU A 311 -1.83 6.91 0.60
C LEU A 311 -2.04 6.00 -0.62
N TYR A 312 -2.10 6.59 -1.81
CA TYR A 312 -2.36 5.90 -3.07
C TYR A 312 -1.11 5.74 -3.94
N THR A 313 0.00 6.37 -3.57
CA THR A 313 1.24 6.35 -4.36
C THR A 313 2.44 5.79 -3.60
N SER A 314 2.32 5.54 -2.28
CA SER A 314 3.39 5.00 -1.44
C SER A 314 3.90 3.62 -1.89
N TRP A 315 3.06 2.87 -2.62
CA TRP A 315 3.44 1.58 -3.17
C TRP A 315 4.62 1.68 -4.16
N ILE A 316 4.84 2.85 -4.80
CA ILE A 316 5.99 3.11 -5.68
C ILE A 316 7.30 2.98 -4.88
N ASP A 317 7.30 3.50 -3.64
CA ASP A 317 8.43 3.46 -2.72
C ASP A 317 8.52 2.14 -1.94
N GLY A 318 7.57 1.21 -2.15
CA GLY A 318 7.52 -0.07 -1.46
C GLY A 318 6.76 -0.07 -0.15
N GLU A 319 6.12 1.04 0.19
CA GLU A 319 5.28 1.17 1.38
C GLU A 319 3.84 0.79 1.06
N VAL A 320 3.18 0.09 1.98
CA VAL A 320 1.75 -0.23 1.88
C VAL A 320 1.04 0.40 3.07
N ILE A 321 0.12 1.29 2.78
CA ILE A 321 -0.64 2.02 3.79
C ILE A 321 -2.10 1.64 3.65
N PHE A 322 -2.71 1.20 4.75
CA PHE A 322 -4.13 0.93 4.84
C PHE A 322 -4.80 2.02 5.67
N ARG A 323 -5.83 2.64 5.14
CA ARG A 323 -6.60 3.64 5.88
C ARG A 323 -8.07 3.46 5.63
N ASN A 324 -8.79 3.10 6.69
CA ASN A 324 -10.23 2.87 6.67
C ASN A 324 -10.65 1.88 5.57
N GLU A 325 -9.87 0.80 5.43
CA GLU A 325 -10.09 -0.24 4.44
C GLU A 325 -10.66 -1.48 5.09
N SER A 326 -11.60 -2.14 4.42
CA SER A 326 -12.16 -3.40 4.91
C SER A 326 -11.11 -4.51 4.87
N PHE A 327 -11.22 -5.49 5.78
CA PHE A 327 -10.31 -6.62 5.80
C PHE A 327 -10.22 -7.33 4.45
N ASN A 328 -11.34 -7.49 3.76
CA ASN A 328 -11.36 -8.09 2.43
C ASN A 328 -10.56 -7.29 1.39
N GLN A 329 -10.60 -5.95 1.45
CA GLN A 329 -9.79 -5.12 0.55
C GLN A 329 -8.30 -5.24 0.88
N ILE A 330 -7.96 -5.29 2.17
CA ILE A 330 -6.58 -5.51 2.63
C ILE A 330 -6.06 -6.86 2.15
N VAL A 331 -6.85 -7.93 2.33
CA VAL A 331 -6.51 -9.28 1.86
C VAL A 331 -6.19 -9.26 0.37
N LYS A 332 -7.06 -8.72 -0.48
CA LYS A 332 -6.82 -8.62 -1.93
C LYS A 332 -5.52 -7.87 -2.27
N LYS A 333 -5.23 -6.77 -1.56
CA LYS A 333 -3.98 -6.02 -1.75
C LYS A 333 -2.75 -6.84 -1.36
N LEU A 334 -2.81 -7.53 -0.23
CA LEU A 334 -1.71 -8.38 0.24
C LEU A 334 -1.49 -9.60 -0.66
N GLU A 335 -2.57 -10.23 -1.14
CA GLU A 335 -2.49 -11.34 -2.09
C GLU A 335 -1.79 -10.92 -3.39
N ARG A 336 -2.14 -9.75 -3.94
CA ARG A 336 -1.47 -9.19 -5.12
C ARG A 336 0.00 -8.86 -4.83
N LEU A 337 0.27 -8.21 -3.70
CA LEU A 337 1.61 -7.73 -3.37
C LEU A 337 2.62 -8.85 -3.10
N TYR A 338 2.18 -9.94 -2.47
CA TYR A 338 3.06 -11.04 -2.03
C TYR A 338 2.89 -12.32 -2.83
N ASN A 339 1.97 -12.35 -3.81
CA ASN A 339 1.62 -13.55 -4.59
C ASN A 339 1.28 -14.74 -3.70
N VAL A 340 0.39 -14.52 -2.75
CA VAL A 340 -0.08 -15.50 -1.76
C VAL A 340 -1.59 -15.60 -1.81
N THR A 341 -2.15 -16.68 -1.29
CA THR A 341 -3.58 -16.81 -1.04
C THR A 341 -3.83 -16.69 0.46
N ILE A 342 -4.71 -15.79 0.86
CA ILE A 342 -5.08 -15.55 2.26
C ILE A 342 -6.50 -16.05 2.49
N ILE A 343 -6.65 -17.04 3.36
CA ILE A 343 -7.95 -17.60 3.72
C ILE A 343 -8.41 -16.95 5.03
N ASN A 344 -9.53 -16.24 4.95
CA ASN A 344 -10.19 -15.67 6.12
C ASN A 344 -11.14 -16.71 6.74
N ASN A 345 -10.77 -17.27 7.89
CA ASN A 345 -11.60 -18.22 8.63
C ASN A 345 -12.64 -17.54 9.54
N HIS A 346 -12.64 -16.20 9.61
CA HIS A 346 -13.57 -15.41 10.43
C HIS A 346 -14.34 -14.41 9.56
N GLU A 347 -15.48 -14.83 9.07
CA GLU A 347 -16.31 -14.04 8.15
C GLU A 347 -16.76 -12.70 8.78
N SER A 348 -16.89 -12.65 10.10
CA SER A 348 -17.30 -11.45 10.86
C SER A 348 -16.36 -10.26 10.67
N ILE A 349 -15.04 -10.48 10.47
CA ILE A 349 -14.07 -9.39 10.30
C ILE A 349 -13.98 -8.87 8.86
N SER A 350 -14.61 -9.55 7.91
CA SER A 350 -14.47 -9.26 6.47
C SER A 350 -14.78 -7.82 6.09
N LYS A 351 -15.74 -7.20 6.80
CA LYS A 351 -16.21 -5.83 6.57
C LYS A 351 -15.66 -4.83 7.60
N GLU A 352 -14.94 -5.30 8.61
CA GLU A 352 -14.33 -4.40 9.59
C GLU A 352 -13.25 -3.53 8.94
N LEU A 353 -13.17 -2.26 9.38
CA LEU A 353 -12.26 -1.27 8.82
C LEU A 353 -10.97 -1.22 9.63
N PHE A 354 -9.84 -1.21 8.94
CA PHE A 354 -8.51 -1.21 9.54
C PHE A 354 -7.65 -0.06 9.06
N ASN A 355 -6.71 0.32 9.93
CA ASN A 355 -5.66 1.31 9.66
C ASN A 355 -4.30 0.69 10.02
N ALA A 356 -3.35 0.73 9.09
CA ALA A 356 -1.99 0.25 9.28
C ALA A 356 -1.00 0.98 8.34
#